data_56568f3cfb1df57100c93bd625a6249a
#
_entry.id   56568f3cfb1df57100c93bd625a6249a
#
_cell.length_a   1.000
_cell.length_b   1.000
_cell.length_c   1.000
_cell.angle_alpha   90.00
_cell.angle_beta   90.00
_cell.angle_gamma   90.00
#
_symmetry.space_group_name_H-M   'P 1'
#
loop_
_entity.id
_entity.type
_entity.pdbx_description
1 polymer ?
#
loop_
_entity_poly.entity_id
_entity_poly.type
_entity_poly.pdbx_seq_one_letter_code
_entity_poly.pdbx_strand_id
1 'polypeptide(L)'
;MSTENADPAPPSDPSLATDASALRMATFRLARRLRLQRAVDTMSDGQFAVLAALSAHGAHTLGELADRERVSAPSMNRTVNCLEKSGYLTRTPDEADRRKVNIALTDEGRAVVAETVRRRDSWLEQALADLTPAQRELLHDAAELMREVASR
;
A
#
# COMPACT_ATOMS: atom_id res chain seq x y z
N MET A 1 -50.08 6.52 4.23
CA MET A 1 -48.83 6.85 3.50
C MET A 1 -48.05 7.81 4.36
N SER A 2 -47.14 7.30 5.17
CA SER A 2 -46.27 8.11 6.06
C SER A 2 -44.99 8.43 5.29
N THR A 3 -44.82 9.71 4.94
CA THR A 3 -43.57 10.22 4.39
C THR A 3 -42.56 10.28 5.54
N GLU A 4 -41.63 9.35 5.53
CA GLU A 4 -40.44 9.36 6.38
C GLU A 4 -39.60 10.57 6.02
N ASN A 5 -39.61 11.54 6.92
CA ASN A 5 -38.85 12.76 6.80
C ASN A 5 -37.39 12.41 7.15
N ALA A 6 -36.54 12.20 6.12
CA ALA A 6 -35.11 12.02 6.32
C ALA A 6 -34.55 13.29 6.98
N ASP A 7 -34.07 13.16 8.20
CA ASP A 7 -33.40 14.18 8.97
C ASP A 7 -32.18 14.68 8.17
N PRO A 8 -32.03 15.99 7.87
CA PRO A 8 -30.88 16.48 7.14
C PRO A 8 -29.61 16.22 7.92
N ALA A 9 -28.62 15.60 7.26
CA ALA A 9 -27.30 15.36 7.83
C ALA A 9 -26.75 16.65 8.49
N PRO A 10 -26.12 16.58 9.65
CA PRO A 10 -25.60 17.76 10.35
C PRO A 10 -24.64 18.50 9.43
N PRO A 11 -24.63 19.84 9.46
CA PRO A 11 -23.74 20.65 8.62
C PRO A 11 -22.29 20.29 8.92
N SER A 12 -21.57 19.85 7.89
CA SER A 12 -20.13 19.57 7.99
C SER A 12 -19.41 20.85 8.41
N ASP A 13 -18.57 20.74 9.44
CA ASP A 13 -17.71 21.84 9.90
C ASP A 13 -16.81 22.30 8.73
N PRO A 14 -16.88 23.56 8.29
CA PRO A 14 -16.06 24.03 7.17
C PRO A 14 -14.56 23.92 7.42
N SER A 15 -14.12 23.98 8.68
CA SER A 15 -12.72 23.79 9.06
C SER A 15 -12.28 22.34 8.82
N LEU A 16 -13.11 21.39 9.19
CA LEU A 16 -12.87 19.95 8.99
C LEU A 16 -12.76 19.60 7.50
N ALA A 17 -13.61 20.17 6.65
CA ALA A 17 -13.56 19.98 5.20
C ALA A 17 -12.25 20.50 4.60
N THR A 18 -11.78 21.67 5.09
CA THR A 18 -10.51 22.27 4.67
C THR A 18 -9.33 21.40 5.10
N ASP A 19 -9.30 20.96 6.35
CA ASP A 19 -8.25 20.10 6.91
C ASP A 19 -8.18 18.75 6.19
N ALA A 20 -9.32 18.13 5.92
CA ALA A 20 -9.39 16.89 5.15
C ALA A 20 -8.81 17.05 3.74
N SER A 21 -9.13 18.14 3.04
CA SER A 21 -8.58 18.45 1.73
C SER A 21 -7.06 18.66 1.77
N ALA A 22 -6.56 19.44 2.73
CA ALA A 22 -5.13 19.69 2.89
C ALA A 22 -4.35 18.40 3.19
N LEU A 23 -4.83 17.60 4.13
CA LEU A 23 -4.23 16.32 4.48
C LEU A 23 -4.21 15.36 3.28
N ARG A 24 -5.33 15.22 2.58
CA ARG A 24 -5.43 14.36 1.39
C ARG A 24 -4.40 14.77 0.32
N MET A 25 -4.31 16.07 0.02
CA MET A 25 -3.38 16.58 -0.99
C MET A 25 -1.93 16.39 -0.60
N ALA A 26 -1.58 16.62 0.67
CA ALA A 26 -0.23 16.40 1.18
C ALA A 26 0.15 14.91 1.10
N THR A 27 -0.75 14.03 1.54
CA THR A 27 -0.57 12.57 1.49
C THR A 27 -0.35 12.08 0.06
N PHE A 28 -1.17 12.52 -0.90
CA PHE A 28 -1.01 12.10 -2.29
C PHE A 28 0.29 12.59 -2.92
N ARG A 29 0.72 13.82 -2.62
CA ARG A 29 1.99 14.36 -3.12
C ARG A 29 3.17 13.58 -2.56
N LEU A 30 3.18 13.31 -1.26
CA LEU A 30 4.24 12.53 -0.62
C LEU A 30 4.28 11.10 -1.15
N ALA A 31 3.13 10.42 -1.21
CA ALA A 31 3.02 9.08 -1.76
C ALA A 31 3.53 9.00 -3.21
N ARG A 32 3.20 10.00 -4.06
CA ARG A 32 3.70 10.08 -5.43
C ARG A 32 5.24 10.16 -5.47
N ARG A 33 5.85 10.98 -4.62
CA ARG A 33 7.32 11.13 -4.54
C ARG A 33 7.98 9.82 -4.09
N LEU A 34 7.42 9.15 -3.10
CA LEU A 34 7.91 7.85 -2.61
C LEU A 34 7.79 6.75 -3.67
N ARG A 35 6.70 6.74 -4.47
CA ARG A 35 6.53 5.77 -5.55
C ARG A 35 7.57 5.90 -6.67
N LEU A 36 8.14 7.08 -6.87
CA LEU A 36 9.25 7.27 -7.83
C LEU A 36 10.54 6.61 -7.35
N GLN A 37 10.67 6.33 -6.05
CA GLN A 37 11.82 5.65 -5.47
C GLN A 37 11.60 4.13 -5.53
N ARG A 38 11.82 3.53 -6.69
CA ARG A 38 11.63 2.09 -6.92
C ARG A 38 12.91 1.42 -7.40
N ALA A 39 13.08 0.14 -7.07
CA ALA A 39 14.24 -0.65 -7.48
C ALA A 39 14.15 -1.08 -8.95
N VAL A 40 12.94 -1.25 -9.47
CA VAL A 40 12.66 -1.69 -10.85
C VAL A 40 11.73 -0.67 -11.51
N ASP A 41 12.25 0.08 -12.48
CA ASP A 41 11.51 1.18 -13.11
C ASP A 41 10.27 0.72 -13.89
N THR A 42 10.32 -0.48 -14.47
CA THR A 42 9.21 -1.06 -15.24
C THR A 42 8.12 -1.70 -14.39
N MET A 43 8.35 -1.85 -13.08
CA MET A 43 7.37 -2.43 -12.17
C MET A 43 6.27 -1.42 -11.83
N SER A 44 5.01 -1.80 -12.04
CA SER A 44 3.86 -0.96 -11.67
C SER A 44 3.66 -0.90 -10.15
N ASP A 45 2.92 0.11 -9.68
CA ASP A 45 2.58 0.22 -8.25
C ASP A 45 1.75 -0.98 -7.77
N GLY A 46 0.84 -1.49 -8.60
CA GLY A 46 0.05 -2.70 -8.29
C GLY A 46 0.91 -3.96 -8.20
N GLN A 47 1.90 -4.10 -9.07
CA GLN A 47 2.87 -5.20 -9.00
C GLN A 47 3.69 -5.13 -7.71
N PHE A 48 4.20 -3.94 -7.38
CA PHE A 48 4.94 -3.76 -6.12
C PHE A 48 4.07 -4.00 -4.89
N ALA A 49 2.80 -3.58 -4.90
CA ALA A 49 1.87 -3.82 -3.79
C ALA A 49 1.71 -5.32 -3.49
N VAL A 50 1.62 -6.16 -4.52
CA VAL A 50 1.57 -7.63 -4.37
C VAL A 50 2.85 -8.16 -3.72
N LEU A 51 4.03 -7.73 -4.19
CA LEU A 51 5.30 -8.15 -3.57
C LEU A 51 5.40 -7.68 -2.11
N ALA A 52 5.01 -6.46 -1.83
CA ALA A 52 5.03 -5.89 -0.48
C ALA A 52 4.06 -6.65 0.47
N ALA A 53 2.87 -7.00 -0.01
CA ALA A 53 1.89 -7.79 0.76
C ALA A 53 2.45 -9.17 1.11
N LEU A 54 3.07 -9.86 0.15
CA LEU A 54 3.70 -11.16 0.38
C LEU A 54 4.93 -11.07 1.30
N SER A 55 5.67 -9.97 1.24
CA SER A 55 6.79 -9.72 2.16
C SER A 55 6.32 -9.51 3.60
N ALA A 56 5.24 -8.78 3.79
CA ALA A 56 4.73 -8.45 5.12
C ALA A 56 3.93 -9.59 5.78
N HIS A 57 3.24 -10.41 4.98
CA HIS A 57 2.24 -11.36 5.50
C HIS A 57 2.52 -12.82 5.11
N GLY A 58 3.58 -13.09 4.34
CA GLY A 58 3.92 -14.43 3.87
C GLY A 58 3.11 -14.88 2.65
N ALA A 59 3.13 -16.19 2.38
CA ALA A 59 2.46 -16.79 1.23
C ALA A 59 0.93 -16.65 1.31
N HIS A 60 0.30 -16.40 0.17
CA HIS A 60 -1.15 -16.24 0.02
C HIS A 60 -1.64 -16.98 -1.22
N THR A 61 -2.91 -17.38 -1.21
CA THR A 61 -3.61 -17.81 -2.43
C THR A 61 -3.92 -16.63 -3.34
N LEU A 62 -4.25 -16.93 -4.60
CA LEU A 62 -4.66 -15.89 -5.56
C LEU A 62 -5.89 -15.11 -5.09
N GLY A 63 -6.88 -15.81 -4.49
CA GLY A 63 -8.10 -15.19 -3.96
C GLY A 63 -7.80 -14.22 -2.82
N GLU A 64 -6.99 -14.64 -1.86
CA GLU A 64 -6.59 -13.79 -0.73
C GLU A 64 -5.84 -12.54 -1.18
N LEU A 65 -4.96 -12.65 -2.20
CA LEU A 65 -4.30 -11.49 -2.78
C LEU A 65 -5.29 -10.56 -3.50
N ALA A 66 -6.23 -11.11 -4.28
CA ALA A 66 -7.24 -10.33 -4.98
C ALA A 66 -8.12 -9.54 -4.01
N ASP A 67 -8.56 -10.18 -2.92
CA ASP A 67 -9.38 -9.56 -1.88
C ASP A 67 -8.60 -8.46 -1.14
N ARG A 68 -7.36 -8.72 -0.78
CA ARG A 68 -6.48 -7.75 -0.10
C ARG A 68 -6.25 -6.50 -0.94
N GLU A 69 -5.92 -6.69 -2.21
CA GLU A 69 -5.65 -5.58 -3.15
C GLU A 69 -6.93 -4.99 -3.76
N ARG A 70 -8.11 -5.52 -3.41
CA ARG A 70 -9.42 -5.08 -3.89
C ARG A 70 -9.51 -5.06 -5.42
N VAL A 71 -8.98 -6.08 -6.06
CA VAL A 71 -9.04 -6.28 -7.51
C VAL A 71 -9.73 -7.59 -7.86
N SER A 72 -10.17 -7.73 -9.11
CA SER A 72 -10.76 -9.00 -9.56
C SER A 72 -9.73 -10.12 -9.66
N ALA A 73 -10.14 -11.37 -9.43
CA ALA A 73 -9.27 -12.53 -9.55
C ALA A 73 -8.57 -12.64 -10.93
N PRO A 74 -9.23 -12.36 -12.08
CA PRO A 74 -8.55 -12.31 -13.38
C PRO A 74 -7.47 -11.22 -13.47
N SER A 75 -7.68 -10.05 -12.85
CA SER A 75 -6.70 -8.99 -12.80
C SER A 75 -5.50 -9.39 -11.94
N MET A 76 -5.75 -9.94 -10.75
CA MET A 76 -4.70 -10.45 -9.87
C MET A 76 -3.90 -11.57 -10.56
N ASN A 77 -4.57 -12.49 -11.26
CA ASN A 77 -3.87 -13.56 -11.97
C ASN A 77 -2.92 -13.03 -13.05
N ARG A 78 -3.29 -11.97 -13.77
CA ARG A 78 -2.39 -11.31 -14.74
C ARG A 78 -1.17 -10.71 -14.06
N THR A 79 -1.37 -10.03 -12.94
CA THR A 79 -0.27 -9.44 -12.15
C THR A 79 0.68 -10.51 -11.64
N VAL A 80 0.15 -11.58 -11.04
CA VAL A 80 0.95 -12.70 -10.53
C VAL A 80 1.71 -13.41 -11.66
N ASN A 81 1.07 -13.66 -12.82
CA ASN A 81 1.74 -14.24 -13.97
C ASN A 81 2.91 -13.40 -14.48
N CYS A 82 2.75 -12.08 -14.51
CA CYS A 82 3.81 -11.16 -14.90
C CYS A 82 4.99 -11.22 -13.93
N LEU A 83 4.71 -11.17 -12.62
CA LEU A 83 5.72 -11.21 -11.57
C LEU A 83 6.45 -12.57 -11.50
N GLU A 84 5.73 -13.67 -11.74
CA GLU A 84 6.31 -15.01 -11.82
C GLU A 84 7.25 -15.15 -13.03
N LYS A 85 6.84 -14.66 -14.20
CA LYS A 85 7.70 -14.61 -15.40
C LYS A 85 8.96 -13.78 -15.20
N SER A 86 8.87 -12.75 -14.37
CA SER A 86 10.02 -11.90 -14.00
C SER A 86 10.88 -12.50 -12.90
N GLY A 87 10.53 -13.68 -12.37
CA GLY A 87 11.29 -14.38 -11.35
C GLY A 87 11.10 -13.88 -9.92
N TYR A 88 10.12 -13.02 -9.67
CA TYR A 88 9.90 -12.43 -8.33
C TYR A 88 8.97 -13.26 -7.44
N LEU A 89 8.17 -14.12 -8.05
CA LEU A 89 7.21 -14.99 -7.37
C LEU A 89 7.39 -16.45 -7.79
N THR A 90 6.93 -17.34 -6.92
CA THR A 90 6.75 -18.76 -7.21
C THR A 90 5.38 -19.23 -6.75
N ARG A 91 4.84 -20.26 -7.43
CA ARG A 91 3.62 -20.96 -7.05
C ARG A 91 3.98 -22.34 -6.54
N THR A 92 3.46 -22.69 -5.37
CA THR A 92 3.62 -24.01 -4.77
C THR A 92 2.27 -24.56 -4.33
N PRO A 93 1.99 -25.86 -4.53
CA PRO A 93 0.81 -26.47 -3.93
C PRO A 93 0.85 -26.32 -2.41
N ASP A 94 -0.32 -26.08 -1.79
CA ASP A 94 -0.42 -26.05 -0.34
C ASP A 94 -0.20 -27.46 0.24
N GLU A 95 0.54 -27.55 1.34
CA GLU A 95 0.90 -28.83 1.95
C GLU A 95 -0.32 -29.54 2.57
N ALA A 96 -1.28 -28.77 3.09
CA ALA A 96 -2.46 -29.30 3.76
C ALA A 96 -3.61 -29.57 2.77
N ASP A 97 -3.76 -28.73 1.74
CA ASP A 97 -4.79 -28.87 0.69
C ASP A 97 -4.18 -28.63 -0.69
N ARG A 98 -3.82 -29.71 -1.37
CA ARG A 98 -3.21 -29.71 -2.70
C ARG A 98 -4.07 -29.06 -3.80
N ARG A 99 -5.33 -28.74 -3.53
CA ARG A 99 -6.19 -27.95 -4.44
C ARG A 99 -5.89 -26.48 -4.38
N LYS A 100 -5.25 -26.03 -3.31
CA LYS A 100 -4.83 -24.64 -3.14
C LYS A 100 -3.41 -24.48 -3.67
N VAL A 101 -3.17 -23.31 -4.27
CA VAL A 101 -1.85 -22.91 -4.75
C VAL A 101 -1.45 -21.65 -3.98
N ASN A 102 -0.35 -21.75 -3.27
CA ASN A 102 0.24 -20.64 -2.54
C ASN A 102 1.22 -19.89 -3.44
N ILE A 103 1.15 -18.58 -3.37
CA ILE A 103 2.03 -17.64 -4.06
C ILE A 103 2.98 -17.07 -3.01
N ALA A 104 4.26 -17.16 -3.26
CA ALA A 104 5.29 -16.69 -2.34
C ALA A 104 6.37 -15.92 -3.10
N LEU A 105 7.13 -15.08 -2.36
CA LEU A 105 8.29 -14.39 -2.91
C LEU A 105 9.44 -15.36 -3.15
N THR A 106 10.15 -15.17 -4.25
CA THR A 106 11.50 -15.68 -4.44
C THR A 106 12.52 -14.82 -3.68
N ASP A 107 13.79 -15.23 -3.66
CA ASP A 107 14.86 -14.40 -3.10
C ASP A 107 15.02 -13.08 -3.86
N GLU A 108 14.88 -13.12 -5.19
CA GLU A 108 14.87 -11.93 -6.04
C GLU A 108 13.69 -11.02 -5.73
N GLY A 109 12.50 -11.57 -5.51
CA GLY A 109 11.32 -10.80 -5.09
C GLY A 109 11.55 -10.11 -3.75
N ARG A 110 12.12 -10.81 -2.76
CA ARG A 110 12.51 -10.23 -1.47
C ARG A 110 13.53 -9.11 -1.63
N ALA A 111 14.54 -9.31 -2.45
CA ALA A 111 15.57 -8.31 -2.73
C ALA A 111 14.98 -7.02 -3.36
N VAL A 112 14.06 -7.15 -4.30
CA VAL A 112 13.36 -6.00 -4.92
C VAL A 112 12.55 -5.22 -3.91
N VAL A 113 11.82 -5.90 -3.00
CA VAL A 113 11.06 -5.22 -1.93
C VAL A 113 12.02 -4.47 -1.00
N ALA A 114 13.06 -5.15 -0.51
CA ALA A 114 14.02 -4.56 0.42
C ALA A 114 14.73 -3.34 -0.20
N GLU A 115 15.18 -3.44 -1.43
CA GLU A 115 15.85 -2.32 -2.13
C GLU A 115 14.90 -1.15 -2.40
N THR A 116 13.64 -1.42 -2.75
CA THR A 116 12.63 -0.35 -2.92
C THR A 116 12.35 0.37 -1.61
N VAL A 117 12.18 -0.36 -0.50
CA VAL A 117 12.00 0.23 0.83
C VAL A 117 13.23 1.08 1.19
N ARG A 118 14.43 0.54 1.04
CA ARG A 118 15.67 1.26 1.32
C ARG A 118 15.78 2.59 0.53
N ARG A 119 15.43 2.60 -0.75
CA ARG A 119 15.44 3.82 -1.57
C ARG A 119 14.43 4.86 -1.08
N ARG A 120 13.21 4.42 -0.71
CA ARG A 120 12.16 5.29 -0.16
C ARG A 120 12.59 5.91 1.16
N ASP A 121 13.13 5.09 2.06
CA ASP A 121 13.62 5.55 3.36
C ASP A 121 14.77 6.53 3.20
N SER A 122 15.76 6.22 2.38
CA SER A 122 16.91 7.10 2.11
C SER A 122 16.49 8.45 1.51
N TRP A 123 15.54 8.44 0.56
CA TRP A 123 14.99 9.69 0.01
C TRP A 123 14.26 10.51 1.09
N LEU A 124 13.47 9.84 1.94
CA LEU A 124 12.72 10.50 2.99
C LEU A 124 13.65 11.03 4.08
N GLU A 125 14.68 10.29 4.48
CA GLU A 125 15.73 10.75 5.40
C GLU A 125 16.38 12.04 4.93
N GLN A 126 16.75 12.10 3.63
CA GLN A 126 17.31 13.32 3.05
C GLN A 126 16.32 14.48 3.10
N ALA A 127 15.04 14.24 2.78
CA ALA A 127 14.01 15.27 2.84
C ALA A 127 13.74 15.77 4.27
N LEU A 128 13.86 14.88 5.28
CA LEU A 128 13.69 15.21 6.68
C LEU A 128 14.93 15.93 7.28
N ALA A 129 16.10 15.76 6.68
CA ALA A 129 17.35 16.39 7.17
C ALA A 129 17.29 17.92 7.13
N ASP A 130 16.52 18.49 6.19
CA ASP A 130 16.35 19.93 6.05
C ASP A 130 15.34 20.53 7.04
N LEU A 131 14.67 19.70 7.85
CA LEU A 131 13.68 20.13 8.84
C LEU A 131 14.33 20.34 10.21
N THR A 132 13.75 21.29 10.96
CA THR A 132 14.12 21.49 12.36
C THR A 132 13.73 20.27 13.23
N PRO A 133 14.36 20.06 14.39
CA PRO A 133 13.96 19.01 15.31
C PRO A 133 12.46 19.04 15.67
N ALA A 134 11.91 20.22 15.95
CA ALA A 134 10.48 20.37 16.26
C ALA A 134 9.57 19.99 15.09
N GLN A 135 9.96 20.29 13.86
CA GLN A 135 9.20 19.87 12.67
C GLN A 135 9.24 18.36 12.46
N ARG A 136 10.38 17.71 12.73
CA ARG A 136 10.48 16.24 12.66
C ARG A 136 9.62 15.56 13.72
N GLU A 137 9.60 16.11 14.94
CA GLU A 137 8.73 15.61 16.02
C GLU A 137 7.25 15.71 15.64
N LEU A 138 6.83 16.88 15.10
CA LEU A 138 5.47 17.06 14.61
C LEU A 138 5.08 16.04 13.53
N LEU A 139 5.98 15.73 12.59
CA LEU A 139 5.72 14.72 11.57
C LEU A 139 5.67 13.30 12.15
N HIS A 140 6.46 13.02 13.20
CA HIS A 140 6.41 11.74 13.90
C HIS A 140 5.03 11.54 14.53
N ASP A 141 4.54 12.52 15.29
CA ASP A 141 3.22 12.47 15.92
C ASP A 141 2.09 12.40 14.87
N ALA A 142 2.22 13.17 13.79
CA ALA A 142 1.26 13.13 12.69
C ALA A 142 1.20 11.74 12.02
N ALA A 143 2.32 11.04 11.89
CA ALA A 143 2.35 9.70 11.32
C ALA A 143 1.60 8.67 12.18
N GLU A 144 1.59 8.83 13.51
CA GLU A 144 0.79 8.01 14.42
C GLU A 144 -0.71 8.23 14.19
N LEU A 145 -1.14 9.50 14.16
CA LEU A 145 -2.53 9.87 13.88
C LEU A 145 -2.99 9.43 12.49
N MET A 146 -2.13 9.53 11.48
CA MET A 146 -2.45 9.05 10.13
C MET A 146 -2.68 7.53 10.10
N ARG A 147 -1.92 6.74 10.87
CA ARG A 147 -2.15 5.29 10.99
C ARG A 147 -3.50 4.99 11.63
N GLU A 148 -3.89 5.71 12.69
CA GLU A 148 -5.20 5.56 13.32
C GLU A 148 -6.36 5.88 12.35
N VAL A 149 -6.25 6.98 11.61
CA VAL A 149 -7.26 7.37 10.62
C VAL A 149 -7.36 6.32 9.49
N ALA A 150 -6.24 5.76 9.05
CA ALA A 150 -6.22 4.77 7.97
C ALA A 150 -6.74 3.39 8.39
N SER A 151 -6.86 3.10 9.70
CA SER A 151 -7.34 1.83 10.23
C SER A 151 -8.85 1.78 10.51
N ARG A 152 -9.57 2.92 10.37
CA ARG A 152 -11.01 3.04 10.55
C ARG A 152 -11.76 2.56 9.31
#